data_f975bd4d9be159c0b7ec7acbf24b2a25
#
_entry.id   f975bd4d9be159c0b7ec7acbf24b2a25
#
_cell.length_a   1.000
_cell.length_b   1.000
_cell.length_c   1.000
_cell.angle_alpha   90.00
_cell.angle_beta   90.00
_cell.angle_gamma   90.00
#
_symmetry.space_group_name_H-M   'P 1'
#
loop_
_entity.id
_entity.type
_entity.pdbx_description
1 polymer ?
#
loop_
_entity_poly.entity_id
_entity_poly.type
_entity_poly.pdbx_seq_one_letter_code
_entity_poly.pdbx_strand_id
1 'polypeptide(L)'
;MMRTICFFADENIPESLIKWLKEIGFNISGIRSEYLQGLDDEAIIEKTFLEKKVIITQDGDFGKIIFTKSIKFYSVIFLKPGHHLADFHIPTLKVILNHLDKIKEGSIIIGVRKGDDIKIRFRLLNS
;
A
#
# COMPACT_ATOMS: atom_id res chain seq x y z
N MET A 1 -5.67 23.36 0.23
CA MET A 1 -4.30 22.84 0.19
C MET A 1 -4.33 21.36 -0.17
N MET A 2 -3.62 21.00 -1.23
CA MET A 2 -3.58 19.60 -1.66
C MET A 2 -2.66 18.79 -0.76
N ARG A 3 -3.18 17.67 -0.26
CA ARG A 3 -2.36 16.71 0.46
C ARG A 3 -1.55 15.90 -0.51
N THR A 4 -0.25 15.84 -0.28
CA THR A 4 0.62 14.97 -1.06
C THR A 4 0.75 13.63 -0.34
N ILE A 5 0.26 12.57 -0.98
CA ILE A 5 0.42 11.21 -0.47
C ILE A 5 1.60 10.58 -1.19
N CYS A 6 2.53 10.02 -0.41
CA CYS A 6 3.66 9.29 -0.95
C CYS A 6 3.44 7.79 -0.74
N PHE A 7 3.50 7.04 -1.82
CA PHE A 7 3.35 5.59 -1.77
C PHE A 7 4.71 4.90 -1.79
N PHE A 8 4.74 3.71 -1.23
CA PHE A 8 5.91 2.83 -1.26
C PHE A 8 5.47 1.46 -1.74
N ALA A 9 5.98 1.03 -2.88
CA ALA A 9 5.61 -0.24 -3.48
C ALA A 9 6.48 -1.39 -2.96
N ASP A 10 5.83 -2.41 -2.41
CA ASP A 10 6.49 -3.67 -2.08
C ASP A 10 7.01 -4.32 -3.37
N GLU A 11 7.98 -5.22 -3.25
CA GLU A 11 8.62 -5.80 -4.45
C GLU A 11 7.68 -6.66 -5.29
N ASN A 12 6.55 -7.12 -4.73
CA ASN A 12 5.56 -7.88 -5.47
C ASN A 12 4.60 -7.00 -6.30
N ILE A 13 4.74 -5.69 -6.25
CA ILE A 13 3.90 -4.78 -7.02
C ILE A 13 4.47 -4.65 -8.43
N PRO A 14 3.66 -4.90 -9.48
CA PRO A 14 4.14 -4.77 -10.84
C PRO A 14 4.61 -3.37 -11.20
N GLU A 15 5.69 -3.28 -11.97
CA GLU A 15 6.21 -1.98 -12.43
C GLU A 15 5.17 -1.18 -13.20
N SER A 16 4.30 -1.84 -13.95
CA SER A 16 3.24 -1.16 -14.70
C SER A 16 2.22 -0.50 -13.77
N LEU A 17 2.00 -1.04 -12.58
CA LEU A 17 1.12 -0.41 -11.60
C LEU A 17 1.79 0.83 -11.00
N ILE A 18 3.07 0.75 -10.71
CA ILE A 18 3.85 1.89 -10.23
C ILE A 18 3.83 3.01 -11.26
N LYS A 19 4.05 2.67 -12.52
CA LYS A 19 4.02 3.62 -13.63
C LYS A 19 2.65 4.30 -13.74
N TRP A 20 1.58 3.52 -13.62
CA TRP A 20 0.23 4.06 -13.69
C TRP A 20 -0.02 5.09 -12.58
N LEU A 21 0.40 4.80 -11.35
CA LEU A 21 0.25 5.73 -10.24
C LEU A 21 1.04 7.03 -10.48
N LYS A 22 2.25 6.93 -11.04
CA LYS A 22 3.03 8.12 -11.40
C LYS A 22 2.34 8.94 -12.46
N GLU A 23 1.79 8.29 -13.48
CA GLU A 23 1.12 8.96 -14.59
C GLU A 23 -0.11 9.74 -14.14
N ILE A 24 -0.81 9.26 -13.12
CA ILE A 24 -1.98 9.99 -12.58
C ILE A 24 -1.60 11.00 -11.50
N GLY A 25 -0.31 11.20 -11.24
CA GLY A 25 0.18 12.31 -10.43
C GLY A 25 0.60 11.98 -9.02
N PHE A 26 0.68 10.72 -8.63
CA PHE A 26 1.10 10.36 -7.28
C PHE A 26 2.62 10.14 -7.19
N ASN A 27 3.17 10.47 -6.02
CA ASN A 27 4.54 10.11 -5.69
C ASN A 27 4.58 8.65 -5.26
N ILE A 28 5.47 7.88 -5.86
CA ILE A 28 5.66 6.48 -5.48
C ILE A 28 7.13 6.10 -5.68
N SER A 29 7.69 5.46 -4.65
CA SER A 29 8.97 4.80 -4.71
C SER A 29 8.74 3.35 -4.29
N GLY A 30 9.77 2.57 -4.17
CA GLY A 30 9.59 1.18 -3.78
C GLY A 30 10.90 0.48 -3.52
N ILE A 31 10.81 -0.80 -3.21
CA ILE A 31 11.97 -1.61 -2.87
C ILE A 31 13.01 -1.59 -3.98
N ARG A 32 12.59 -1.70 -5.24
CA ARG A 32 13.53 -1.71 -6.37
C ARG A 32 14.16 -0.35 -6.63
N SER A 33 13.35 0.71 -6.63
CA SER A 33 13.86 2.06 -6.94
C SER A 33 14.76 2.61 -5.84
N GLU A 34 14.59 2.15 -4.59
CA GLU A 34 15.42 2.58 -3.46
C GLU A 34 16.50 1.56 -3.09
N TYR A 35 16.65 0.50 -3.90
CA TYR A 35 17.68 -0.55 -3.70
C TYR A 35 17.60 -1.21 -2.32
N LEU A 36 16.39 -1.56 -1.90
CA LEU A 36 16.12 -2.13 -0.58
C LEU A 36 15.86 -3.64 -0.62
N GLN A 37 16.21 -4.31 -1.72
CA GLN A 37 16.06 -5.75 -1.81
C GLN A 37 16.81 -6.45 -0.67
N GLY A 38 16.12 -7.37 -0.01
CA GLY A 38 16.70 -8.10 1.12
C GLY A 38 16.45 -7.46 2.48
N LEU A 39 15.92 -6.24 2.52
CA LEU A 39 15.50 -5.64 3.77
C LEU A 39 14.24 -6.34 4.26
N ASP A 40 14.17 -6.70 5.56
CA ASP A 40 13.01 -7.41 6.06
C ASP A 40 11.79 -6.50 6.19
N ASP A 41 10.61 -7.12 6.33
CA ASP A 41 9.35 -6.38 6.35
C ASP A 41 9.25 -5.43 7.54
N GLU A 42 9.79 -5.83 8.69
CA GLU A 42 9.78 -4.98 9.88
C GLU A 42 10.56 -3.69 9.64
N ALA A 43 11.73 -3.80 9.01
CA ALA A 43 12.55 -2.64 8.68
C ALA A 43 11.87 -1.74 7.64
N ILE A 44 11.16 -2.33 6.67
CA ILE A 44 10.38 -1.58 5.69
C ILE A 44 9.25 -0.80 6.39
N ILE A 45 8.55 -1.45 7.33
CA ILE A 45 7.46 -0.80 8.07
C ILE A 45 8.01 0.39 8.86
N GLU A 46 9.13 0.22 9.55
CA GLU A 46 9.76 1.30 10.30
C GLU A 46 10.19 2.45 9.42
N LYS A 47 10.87 2.15 8.32
CA LYS A 47 11.33 3.17 7.37
C LYS A 47 10.17 3.98 6.79
N THR A 48 9.13 3.30 6.35
CA THR A 48 7.96 3.97 5.75
C THR A 48 7.16 4.74 6.80
N PHE A 49 7.16 4.29 8.05
CA PHE A 49 6.55 5.05 9.13
C PHE A 49 7.27 6.40 9.33
N LEU A 50 8.61 6.37 9.40
CA LEU A 50 9.40 7.58 9.59
C LEU A 50 9.27 8.54 8.41
N GLU A 51 9.13 8.01 7.20
CA GLU A 51 9.03 8.80 5.98
C GLU A 51 7.58 9.16 5.62
N LYS A 52 6.61 8.70 6.41
CA LYS A 52 5.17 8.93 6.18
C LYS A 52 4.74 8.46 4.80
N LYS A 53 5.15 7.25 4.44
CA LYS A 53 4.79 6.63 3.16
C LYS A 53 3.77 5.53 3.36
N VAL A 54 2.87 5.42 2.39
CA VAL A 54 1.82 4.40 2.37
C VAL A 54 2.33 3.18 1.62
N ILE A 55 2.41 2.04 2.29
CA ILE A 55 2.85 0.80 1.64
C ILE A 55 1.72 0.25 0.78
N ILE A 56 2.04 -0.13 -0.46
CA ILE A 56 1.12 -0.90 -1.31
C ILE A 56 1.74 -2.29 -1.48
N THR A 57 0.98 -3.33 -1.16
CA THR A 57 1.46 -4.70 -1.22
C THR A 57 0.37 -5.67 -1.62
N GLN A 58 0.78 -6.81 -2.18
CA GLN A 58 -0.09 -7.95 -2.43
C GLN A 58 0.10 -9.03 -1.37
N ASP A 59 0.99 -8.81 -0.40
CA ASP A 59 1.36 -9.80 0.61
C ASP A 59 0.76 -9.45 1.98
N GLY A 60 -0.01 -10.36 2.54
CA GLY A 60 -0.64 -10.18 3.84
C GLY A 60 0.33 -10.23 5.03
N ASP A 61 1.59 -10.61 4.82
CA ASP A 61 2.56 -10.76 5.91
C ASP A 61 2.83 -9.45 6.65
N PHE A 62 2.74 -8.30 5.97
CA PHE A 62 2.84 -7.01 6.63
C PHE A 62 1.79 -6.84 7.72
N GLY A 63 0.55 -7.29 7.45
CA GLY A 63 -0.51 -7.23 8.44
C GLY A 63 -0.21 -8.09 9.67
N LYS A 64 0.33 -9.29 9.46
CA LYS A 64 0.70 -10.17 10.56
C LYS A 64 1.74 -9.52 11.48
N ILE A 65 2.76 -8.90 10.91
CA ILE A 65 3.81 -8.24 11.68
C ILE A 65 3.23 -7.10 12.49
N ILE A 66 2.41 -6.26 11.88
CA ILE A 66 1.79 -5.11 12.55
C ILE A 66 0.94 -5.57 13.74
N PHE A 67 0.09 -6.59 13.53
CA PHE A 67 -0.81 -7.05 14.57
C PHE A 67 -0.11 -7.85 15.68
N THR A 68 0.87 -8.69 15.33
CA THR A 68 1.52 -9.55 16.33
C THR A 68 2.60 -8.85 17.12
N LYS A 69 3.32 -7.91 16.51
CA LYS A 69 4.43 -7.22 17.15
C LYS A 69 4.09 -5.83 17.64
N SER A 70 2.89 -5.37 17.40
CA SER A 70 2.43 -4.01 17.79
C SER A 70 3.37 -2.91 17.33
N ILE A 71 3.87 -3.05 16.09
CA ILE A 71 4.81 -2.09 15.53
C ILE A 71 4.06 -0.89 15.00
N LYS A 72 4.64 0.29 15.18
CA LYS A 72 4.10 1.50 14.58
C LYS A 72 4.27 1.44 13.06
N PHE A 73 3.22 1.83 12.35
CA PHE A 73 3.21 1.87 10.90
C PHE A 73 2.48 3.13 10.44
N TYR A 74 2.77 3.57 9.21
CA TYR A 74 2.07 4.75 8.70
C TYR A 74 0.72 4.36 8.12
N SER A 75 0.73 3.68 6.98
CA SER A 75 -0.50 3.16 6.35
C SER A 75 -0.14 2.04 5.38
N VAL A 76 -1.02 1.07 5.24
CA VAL A 76 -0.80 -0.07 4.33
C VAL A 76 -2.05 -0.32 3.52
N ILE A 77 -1.87 -0.45 2.20
CA ILE A 77 -2.91 -0.87 1.27
C ILE A 77 -2.60 -2.29 0.81
N PHE A 78 -3.52 -3.20 1.13
CA PHE A 78 -3.44 -4.60 0.68
C PHE A 78 -4.33 -4.80 -0.53
N LEU A 79 -3.75 -5.30 -1.62
CA LEU A 79 -4.49 -5.63 -2.83
C LEU A 79 -4.64 -7.14 -2.92
N LYS A 80 -5.87 -7.61 -2.90
CA LYS A 80 -6.19 -9.04 -2.86
C LYS A 80 -7.14 -9.43 -3.99
N PRO A 81 -7.02 -10.65 -4.50
CA PRO A 81 -5.98 -11.63 -4.20
C PRO A 81 -4.62 -11.21 -4.75
N GLY A 82 -3.56 -11.72 -4.16
CA GLY A 82 -2.19 -11.41 -4.58
C GLY A 82 -1.79 -12.09 -5.88
N HIS A 83 -0.57 -11.80 -6.35
CA HIS A 83 0.04 -12.39 -7.55
C HIS A 83 -0.68 -12.08 -8.85
N HIS A 84 -1.27 -10.88 -8.95
CA HIS A 84 -1.93 -10.42 -10.15
C HIS A 84 -1.20 -9.24 -10.78
N LEU A 85 -1.45 -9.05 -12.07
CA LEU A 85 -0.88 -7.95 -12.84
C LEU A 85 -1.59 -6.63 -12.56
N ALA A 86 -1.02 -5.53 -13.05
CA ALA A 86 -1.54 -4.19 -12.83
C ALA A 86 -3.01 -4.05 -13.24
N ASP A 87 -3.37 -4.57 -14.40
CA ASP A 87 -4.74 -4.44 -14.92
C ASP A 87 -5.79 -5.01 -13.97
N PHE A 88 -5.42 -6.02 -13.21
CA PHE A 88 -6.34 -6.59 -12.23
C PHE A 88 -6.54 -5.66 -11.05
N HIS A 89 -5.49 -4.96 -10.60
CA HIS A 89 -5.53 -4.15 -9.40
C HIS A 89 -5.87 -2.68 -9.62
N ILE A 90 -5.72 -2.17 -10.84
CA ILE A 90 -6.02 -0.76 -11.13
C ILE A 90 -7.46 -0.39 -10.75
N PRO A 91 -8.49 -1.17 -11.10
CA PRO A 91 -9.86 -0.81 -10.69
C PRO A 91 -10.02 -0.73 -9.18
N THR A 92 -9.38 -1.62 -8.42
CA THR A 92 -9.43 -1.60 -6.96
C THR A 92 -8.78 -0.33 -6.42
N LEU A 93 -7.60 0.02 -6.93
CA LEU A 93 -6.91 1.24 -6.53
C LEU A 93 -7.70 2.49 -6.86
N LYS A 94 -8.37 2.52 -8.01
CA LYS A 94 -9.22 3.67 -8.37
C LYS A 94 -10.30 3.92 -7.31
N VAL A 95 -10.91 2.86 -6.79
CA VAL A 95 -11.92 3.00 -5.73
C VAL A 95 -11.26 3.53 -4.46
N ILE A 96 -10.12 2.97 -4.08
CA ILE A 96 -9.38 3.42 -2.87
C ILE A 96 -8.99 4.89 -2.98
N LEU A 97 -8.51 5.31 -4.14
CA LEU A 97 -8.04 6.68 -4.36
C LEU A 97 -9.16 7.72 -4.37
N ASN A 98 -10.42 7.27 -4.48
CA ASN A 98 -11.56 8.17 -4.29
C ASN A 98 -11.80 8.51 -2.82
N HIS A 99 -11.06 7.87 -1.90
CA HIS A 99 -11.20 8.07 -0.46
C HIS A 99 -9.87 8.46 0.18
N LEU A 100 -9.20 9.47 -0.38
CA LEU A 100 -7.87 9.89 0.09
C LEU A 100 -7.87 10.31 1.57
N ASP A 101 -9.00 10.80 2.07
CA ASP A 101 -9.15 11.16 3.48
C ASP A 101 -9.04 9.96 4.43
N LYS A 102 -9.24 8.76 3.90
CA LYS A 102 -9.11 7.52 4.67
C LYS A 102 -7.67 7.00 4.71
N ILE A 103 -6.79 7.54 3.86
CA ILE A 103 -5.39 7.13 3.79
C ILE A 103 -4.59 8.06 4.71
N LYS A 104 -4.32 7.61 5.91
CA LYS A 104 -3.66 8.42 6.94
C LYS A 104 -2.94 7.51 7.95
N GLU A 105 -2.14 8.12 8.82
CA GLU A 105 -1.39 7.37 9.81
C GLU A 105 -2.29 6.43 10.61
N GLY A 106 -1.87 5.18 10.70
CA GLY A 106 -2.61 4.14 11.41
C GLY A 106 -3.69 3.45 10.59
N SER A 107 -3.87 3.82 9.31
CA SER A 107 -4.91 3.21 8.50
C SER A 107 -4.42 1.94 7.81
N ILE A 108 -5.30 0.94 7.77
CA ILE A 108 -5.12 -0.27 6.98
C ILE A 108 -6.29 -0.33 6.00
N ILE A 109 -5.96 -0.46 4.73
CA ILE A 109 -6.94 -0.48 3.66
C ILE A 109 -6.80 -1.80 2.93
N ILE A 110 -7.90 -2.56 2.85
CA ILE A 110 -7.90 -3.85 2.20
C ILE A 110 -8.84 -3.77 1.00
N GLY A 111 -8.27 -3.89 -0.19
CA GLY A 111 -9.06 -3.95 -1.42
C GLY A 111 -9.12 -5.37 -1.93
N VAL A 112 -10.32 -5.92 -2.05
CA VAL A 112 -10.54 -7.29 -2.53
C VAL A 112 -11.34 -7.23 -3.80
N ARG A 113 -10.82 -7.84 -4.86
CA ARG A 113 -11.52 -7.95 -6.13
C ARG A 113 -11.88 -9.41 -6.39
N LYS A 114 -13.15 -9.65 -6.70
CA LYS A 114 -13.63 -10.97 -7.09
C LYS A 114 -14.46 -10.80 -8.37
N GLY A 115 -13.87 -11.18 -9.50
CA GLY A 115 -14.47 -10.87 -10.80
C GLY A 115 -14.53 -9.37 -10.99
N ASP A 116 -15.73 -8.84 -11.18
CA ASP A 116 -15.94 -7.39 -11.29
C ASP A 116 -16.34 -6.74 -9.98
N ASP A 117 -16.53 -7.54 -8.93
CA ASP A 117 -16.87 -7.02 -7.61
C ASP A 117 -15.63 -6.56 -6.86
N ILE A 118 -15.70 -5.33 -6.36
CA ILE A 118 -14.62 -4.74 -5.59
C ILE A 118 -15.16 -4.34 -4.23
N LYS A 119 -14.53 -4.85 -3.17
CA LYS A 119 -14.88 -4.50 -1.80
C LYS A 119 -13.68 -3.85 -1.14
N ILE A 120 -13.89 -2.69 -0.55
CA ILE A 120 -12.83 -1.97 0.16
C ILE A 120 -13.19 -1.92 1.63
N ARG A 121 -12.22 -2.27 2.48
CA ARG A 121 -12.37 -2.16 3.91
C ARG A 121 -11.33 -1.19 4.44
N PHE A 122 -11.80 -0.18 5.17
CA PHE A 122 -10.93 0.80 5.81
C PHE A 122 -10.94 0.57 7.31
N ARG A 123 -9.77 0.43 7.90
CA ARG A 123 -9.62 0.28 9.34
C ARG A 123 -8.59 1.27 9.86
N LEU A 124 -8.87 1.87 11.00
CA LEU A 124 -7.93 2.75 11.67
C LEU A 124 -7.49 2.06 12.96
N LEU A 125 -6.19 1.81 13.08
CA LEU A 125 -5.62 1.24 14.29
C LEU A 125 -5.01 2.37 15.12
N ASN A 126 -5.65 2.69 16.22
CA ASN A 126 -5.13 3.67 17.16
C ASN A 126 -4.40 2.92 18.26
N SER A 127 -3.21 3.38 18.54
CA SER A 127 -2.45 2.89 19.67
C SER A 127 -3.09 3.35 20.99
#